data_7945450377b8b84797d4678cdb074274
#
_entry.id   7945450377b8b84797d4678cdb074274
#
_cell.length_a   1.000
_cell.length_b   1.000
_cell.length_c   1.000
_cell.angle_alpha   90.00
_cell.angle_beta   90.00
_cell.angle_gamma   90.00
#
_symmetry.space_group_name_H-M   'P 1'
#
loop_
_entity.id
_entity.type
_entity.pdbx_description
1 polymer ?
#
loop_
_entity_poly.entity_id
_entity_poly.type
_entity_poly.pdbx_seq_one_letter_code
_entity_poly.pdbx_strand_id
1 'polypeptide(L)'
;MKYSTAVLERVREPKFAGALPREEQHVGTGEAGTLDAGTMTRIQVRIDPATFRISDAVFKVFGCSAAIASASLVAERLQGARVSDAREIEPLAVAAELELPIERAHVAGLAVRAAQSALDDWERKR
;
A
#
# COMPACT_ATOMS: atom_id res chain seq x y z
N MET A 1 3.87 -19.80 13.06
CA MET A 1 3.05 -18.59 13.17
C MET A 1 1.76 -18.76 12.38
N LYS A 2 0.63 -18.46 12.99
CA LYS A 2 -0.66 -18.51 12.31
C LYS A 2 -1.10 -17.12 11.88
N TYR A 3 -1.57 -17.00 10.64
CA TYR A 3 -2.20 -15.80 10.17
C TYR A 3 -3.72 -15.93 10.19
N SER A 4 -4.40 -14.77 10.28
CA SER A 4 -5.85 -14.71 10.26
C SER A 4 -6.40 -15.10 8.89
N THR A 5 -7.71 -15.40 8.85
CA THR A 5 -8.42 -15.64 7.60
C THR A 5 -8.30 -14.42 6.66
N ALA A 6 -8.33 -13.21 7.23
CA ALA A 6 -8.20 -11.99 6.45
C ALA A 6 -6.86 -11.91 5.70
N VAL A 7 -5.76 -12.34 6.34
CA VAL A 7 -4.45 -12.41 5.68
C VAL A 7 -4.46 -13.48 4.60
N LEU A 8 -4.94 -14.67 4.94
CA LEU A 8 -4.88 -15.82 4.01
C LEU A 8 -5.70 -15.59 2.75
N GLU A 9 -6.86 -14.93 2.87
CA GLU A 9 -7.68 -14.61 1.72
C GLU A 9 -6.98 -13.65 0.78
N ARG A 10 -6.30 -12.63 1.31
CA ARG A 10 -5.59 -11.64 0.49
C ARG A 10 -4.34 -12.21 -0.16
N VAL A 11 -3.71 -13.21 0.46
CA VAL A 11 -2.57 -13.89 -0.14
C VAL A 11 -3.03 -14.79 -1.29
N ARG A 12 -4.18 -15.46 -1.10
CA ARG A 12 -4.74 -16.33 -2.13
C ARG A 12 -5.17 -15.54 -3.37
N GLU A 13 -5.80 -14.40 -3.16
CA GLU A 13 -6.24 -13.51 -4.24
C GLU A 13 -5.80 -12.09 -3.92
N PRO A 14 -4.55 -11.72 -4.25
CA PRO A 14 -4.01 -10.40 -3.91
C PRO A 14 -4.59 -9.34 -4.85
N LYS A 15 -5.76 -8.83 -4.51
CA LYS A 15 -6.41 -7.77 -5.26
C LYS A 15 -5.51 -6.55 -5.34
N PHE A 16 -5.48 -5.92 -6.52
CA PHE A 16 -4.73 -4.70 -6.81
C PHE A 16 -3.22 -4.89 -6.92
N ALA A 17 -2.76 -6.13 -7.03
CA ALA A 17 -1.37 -6.38 -7.38
C ALA A 17 -1.14 -5.92 -8.81
N GLY A 18 -0.05 -5.19 -9.06
CA GLY A 18 0.25 -4.71 -10.40
C GLY A 18 1.24 -3.57 -10.41
N ALA A 19 1.31 -2.91 -11.58
CA ALA A 19 2.21 -1.78 -11.77
C ALA A 19 1.57 -0.74 -12.67
N LEU A 20 1.89 0.53 -12.41
CA LEU A 20 1.50 1.67 -13.24
C LEU A 20 2.77 2.29 -13.82
N PRO A 21 2.67 3.00 -14.98
CA PRO A 21 3.84 3.66 -15.56
C PRO A 21 4.38 4.73 -14.63
N ARG A 22 5.59 4.53 -14.14
CA ARG A 22 6.23 5.42 -13.16
C ARG A 22 6.42 6.83 -13.70
N GLU A 23 6.63 6.97 -14.99
CA GLU A 23 6.93 8.22 -15.65
C GLU A 23 5.70 9.09 -15.95
N GLU A 24 4.50 8.54 -15.86
CA GLU A 24 3.29 9.34 -16.08
C GLU A 24 3.15 10.42 -15.01
N GLN A 25 2.76 11.62 -15.45
CA GLN A 25 2.64 12.79 -14.56
C GLN A 25 1.66 12.56 -13.42
N HIS A 26 0.58 11.84 -13.67
CA HIS A 26 -0.47 11.62 -12.67
C HIS A 26 -0.28 10.36 -11.84
N VAL A 27 0.86 9.69 -12.00
CA VAL A 27 1.21 8.50 -11.22
C VAL A 27 2.25 8.86 -10.18
N GLY A 28 1.98 8.49 -8.92
CA GLY A 28 2.94 8.59 -7.84
C GLY A 28 3.43 7.19 -7.47
N THR A 29 4.72 7.05 -7.23
CA THR A 29 5.33 5.79 -6.84
C THR A 29 6.06 5.95 -5.52
N GLY A 30 5.78 5.05 -4.58
CA GLY A 30 6.44 5.05 -3.29
C GLY A 30 6.88 3.66 -2.89
N GLU A 31 8.02 3.60 -2.21
CA GLU A 31 8.59 2.34 -1.74
C GLU A 31 9.01 2.47 -0.28
N ALA A 32 8.91 1.38 0.46
CA ALA A 32 9.35 1.31 1.85
C ALA A 32 9.93 -0.06 2.15
N GLY A 33 10.92 -0.10 3.04
CA GLY A 33 11.64 -1.33 3.35
C GLY A 33 12.79 -1.55 2.40
N THR A 34 13.52 -2.63 2.61
CA THR A 34 14.65 -3.01 1.76
C THR A 34 14.65 -4.53 1.56
N LEU A 35 15.24 -4.96 0.44
CA LEU A 35 15.42 -6.39 0.17
C LEU A 35 16.32 -7.05 1.23
N ASP A 36 17.35 -6.35 1.68
CA ASP A 36 18.26 -6.86 2.71
C ASP A 36 17.55 -7.13 4.03
N ALA A 37 16.54 -6.32 4.36
CA ALA A 37 15.74 -6.53 5.56
C ALA A 37 14.63 -7.57 5.36
N GLY A 38 14.47 -8.09 4.16
CA GLY A 38 13.52 -9.15 3.86
C GLY A 38 12.15 -8.70 3.42
N THR A 39 11.87 -7.40 3.40
CA THR A 39 10.57 -6.87 2.97
C THR A 39 10.74 -5.53 2.28
N MET A 40 10.19 -5.44 1.07
CA MET A 40 10.08 -4.16 0.36
C MET A 40 8.68 -4.08 -0.22
N THR A 41 8.01 -2.95 0.03
CA THR A 41 6.65 -2.69 -0.47
C THR A 41 6.68 -1.49 -1.39
N ARG A 42 6.08 -1.63 -2.57
CA ARG A 42 5.85 -0.54 -3.51
C ARG A 42 4.37 -0.31 -3.64
N ILE A 43 3.95 0.95 -3.54
CA ILE A 43 2.58 1.39 -3.83
C ILE A 43 2.66 2.40 -4.96
N GLN A 44 1.77 2.28 -5.94
CA GLN A 44 1.63 3.28 -6.98
C GLN A 44 0.19 3.72 -7.04
N VAL A 45 -0.02 5.02 -7.23
CA VAL A 45 -1.36 5.61 -7.31
C VAL A 45 -1.45 6.43 -8.58
N ARG A 46 -2.64 6.43 -9.19
CA ARG A 46 -2.99 7.38 -10.26
C ARG A 46 -4.02 8.33 -9.67
N ILE A 47 -3.78 9.62 -9.77
CA ILE A 47 -4.63 10.64 -9.15
C ILE A 47 -5.20 11.56 -10.22
N ASP A 48 -6.51 11.76 -10.17
CA ASP A 48 -7.19 12.71 -11.05
C ASP A 48 -6.87 14.13 -10.57
N PRO A 49 -6.18 14.94 -11.40
CA PRO A 49 -5.76 16.29 -10.98
C PRO A 49 -6.93 17.26 -10.80
N ALA A 50 -8.10 16.96 -11.38
CA ALA A 50 -9.28 17.81 -11.26
C ALA A 50 -10.01 17.60 -9.95
N THR A 51 -10.04 16.36 -9.43
CA THR A 51 -10.80 16.01 -8.23
C THR A 51 -9.94 15.68 -7.03
N PHE A 52 -8.64 15.44 -7.21
CA PHE A 52 -7.70 14.95 -6.19
C PHE A 52 -8.15 13.63 -5.59
N ARG A 53 -8.81 12.80 -6.42
CA ARG A 53 -9.18 11.45 -6.04
C ARG A 53 -8.24 10.45 -6.70
N ILE A 54 -7.95 9.38 -5.96
CA ILE A 54 -7.13 8.29 -6.45
C ILE A 54 -8.02 7.41 -7.33
N SER A 55 -7.76 7.43 -8.65
CA SER A 55 -8.54 6.65 -9.61
C SER A 55 -8.07 5.20 -9.68
N ASP A 56 -6.82 4.94 -9.30
CA ASP A 56 -6.25 3.60 -9.33
C ASP A 56 -5.11 3.51 -8.31
N ALA A 57 -4.97 2.36 -7.68
CA ALA A 57 -3.86 2.10 -6.76
C ALA A 57 -3.48 0.64 -6.86
N VAL A 58 -2.18 0.38 -6.98
CA VAL A 58 -1.65 -0.97 -7.13
C VAL A 58 -0.44 -1.16 -6.24
N PHE A 59 -0.07 -2.41 -6.00
CA PHE A 59 1.07 -2.71 -5.15
C PHE A 59 1.93 -3.82 -5.73
N LYS A 60 3.17 -3.83 -5.28
CA LYS A 60 4.09 -4.93 -5.50
C LYS A 60 4.88 -5.11 -4.20
N VAL A 61 5.01 -6.35 -3.74
CA VAL A 61 5.67 -6.66 -2.47
C VAL A 61 6.67 -7.77 -2.66
N PHE A 62 7.81 -7.60 -2.02
CA PHE A 62 8.79 -8.65 -1.79
C PHE A 62 8.80 -8.90 -0.30
N GLY A 63 8.30 -10.07 0.15
CA GLY A 63 8.22 -10.32 1.59
C GLY A 63 7.24 -11.42 1.95
N CYS A 64 6.84 -11.43 3.22
CA CYS A 64 5.98 -12.47 3.79
C CYS A 64 4.50 -12.24 3.49
N SER A 65 3.67 -13.22 3.87
CA SER A 65 2.22 -13.14 3.68
C SER A 65 1.60 -11.91 4.34
N ALA A 66 2.07 -11.53 5.52
CA ALA A 66 1.57 -10.34 6.20
C ALA A 66 1.88 -9.07 5.40
N ALA A 67 3.03 -9.00 4.75
CA ALA A 67 3.39 -7.85 3.91
C ALA A 67 2.50 -7.76 2.67
N ILE A 68 2.23 -8.89 2.03
CA ILE A 68 1.34 -8.96 0.87
C ILE A 68 -0.06 -8.50 1.27
N ALA A 69 -0.59 -9.04 2.36
CA ALA A 69 -1.93 -8.68 2.83
C ALA A 69 -2.02 -7.21 3.22
N SER A 70 -1.00 -6.67 3.88
CA SER A 70 -0.96 -5.27 4.27
C SER A 70 -0.98 -4.35 3.05
N ALA A 71 -0.16 -4.63 2.05
CA ALA A 71 -0.11 -3.82 0.83
C ALA A 71 -1.42 -3.91 0.06
N SER A 72 -2.02 -5.11 -0.04
CA SER A 72 -3.30 -5.30 -0.69
C SER A 72 -4.41 -4.50 -0.01
N LEU A 73 -4.47 -4.54 1.32
CA LEU A 73 -5.48 -3.79 2.07
C LEU A 73 -5.28 -2.28 1.90
N VAL A 74 -4.05 -1.80 1.99
CA VAL A 74 -3.77 -0.37 1.79
C VAL A 74 -4.16 0.05 0.37
N ALA A 75 -3.77 -0.72 -0.65
CA ALA A 75 -4.15 -0.40 -2.04
C ALA A 75 -5.67 -0.36 -2.19
N GLU A 76 -6.40 -1.28 -1.55
CA GLU A 76 -7.86 -1.27 -1.58
C GLU A 76 -8.43 0.01 -0.97
N ARG A 77 -7.91 0.43 0.19
CA ARG A 77 -8.37 1.65 0.86
C ARG A 77 -8.06 2.91 0.08
N LEU A 78 -7.05 2.86 -0.77
CA LEU A 78 -6.69 4.00 -1.61
C LEU A 78 -7.62 4.17 -2.80
N GLN A 79 -8.30 3.10 -3.26
CA GLN A 79 -9.19 3.18 -4.42
C GLN A 79 -10.30 4.18 -4.18
N GLY A 80 -10.39 5.21 -5.01
CA GLY A 80 -11.44 6.22 -4.94
C GLY A 80 -11.30 7.22 -3.80
N ALA A 81 -10.29 7.09 -2.96
CA ALA A 81 -10.10 7.99 -1.83
C ALA A 81 -9.59 9.36 -2.29
N ARG A 82 -9.93 10.39 -1.52
CA ARG A 82 -9.29 11.69 -1.70
C ARG A 82 -7.87 11.62 -1.18
N VAL A 83 -6.97 12.41 -1.78
CA VAL A 83 -5.58 12.46 -1.33
C VAL A 83 -5.50 12.78 0.17
N SER A 84 -6.31 13.73 0.65
CA SER A 84 -6.33 14.09 2.07
C SER A 84 -6.69 12.92 2.98
N ASP A 85 -7.68 12.13 2.58
CA ASP A 85 -8.10 10.95 3.36
C ASP A 85 -7.05 9.84 3.31
N ALA A 86 -6.43 9.67 2.14
CA ALA A 86 -5.39 8.66 1.97
C ALA A 86 -4.19 8.91 2.89
N ARG A 87 -3.88 10.19 3.17
CA ARG A 87 -2.78 10.53 4.08
C ARG A 87 -3.06 10.19 5.53
N GLU A 88 -4.31 9.90 5.88
CA GLU A 88 -4.72 9.61 7.25
C GLU A 88 -4.82 8.11 7.56
N ILE A 89 -4.47 7.26 6.62
CA ILE A 89 -4.47 5.81 6.86
C ILE A 89 -3.46 5.48 7.95
N GLU A 90 -3.93 4.80 8.99
CA GLU A 90 -3.12 4.48 10.17
C GLU A 90 -2.58 3.05 10.11
N PRO A 91 -1.26 2.86 10.34
CA PRO A 91 -0.68 1.52 10.35
C PRO A 91 -1.34 0.58 11.37
N LEU A 92 -1.70 1.10 12.54
CA LEU A 92 -2.33 0.27 13.56
C LEU A 92 -3.71 -0.22 13.14
N ALA A 93 -4.45 0.59 12.38
CA ALA A 93 -5.76 0.19 11.86
C ALA A 93 -5.60 -0.94 10.84
N VAL A 94 -4.59 -0.86 9.98
CA VAL A 94 -4.29 -1.91 9.01
C VAL A 94 -3.92 -3.21 9.72
N ALA A 95 -3.03 -3.13 10.70
CA ALA A 95 -2.60 -4.30 11.48
C ALA A 95 -3.77 -4.93 12.22
N ALA A 96 -4.65 -4.11 12.81
CA ALA A 96 -5.81 -4.59 13.56
C ALA A 96 -6.81 -5.29 12.64
N GLU A 97 -7.11 -4.70 11.48
CA GLU A 97 -8.07 -5.30 10.54
C GLU A 97 -7.59 -6.66 10.04
N LEU A 98 -6.29 -6.81 9.84
CA LEU A 98 -5.69 -8.07 9.40
C LEU A 98 -5.36 -9.02 10.55
N GLU A 99 -5.59 -8.59 11.79
CA GLU A 99 -5.25 -9.36 12.99
C GLU A 99 -3.81 -9.88 12.92
N LEU A 100 -2.88 -8.99 12.59
CA LEU A 100 -1.48 -9.38 12.43
C LEU A 100 -0.86 -9.73 13.77
N PRO A 101 -0.04 -10.81 13.82
CA PRO A 101 0.77 -11.08 15.01
C PRO A 101 1.69 -9.89 15.27
N ILE A 102 1.98 -9.64 16.53
CA ILE A 102 2.80 -8.47 16.90
C ILE A 102 4.17 -8.50 16.22
N GLU A 103 4.71 -9.69 15.96
CA GLU A 103 6.00 -9.87 15.30
C GLU A 103 5.98 -9.41 13.83
N ARG A 104 4.77 -9.24 13.26
CA ARG A 104 4.60 -8.84 11.86
C ARG A 104 3.89 -7.51 11.70
N ALA A 105 3.55 -6.84 12.81
CA ALA A 105 2.80 -5.58 12.73
C ALA A 105 3.56 -4.48 11.97
N HIS A 106 4.89 -4.53 11.97
CA HIS A 106 5.72 -3.53 11.30
C HIS A 106 5.49 -3.48 9.77
N VAL A 107 5.05 -4.59 9.15
CA VAL A 107 4.85 -4.60 7.68
C VAL A 107 3.63 -3.74 7.30
N ALA A 108 2.66 -3.58 8.20
CA ALA A 108 1.56 -2.64 7.98
C ALA A 108 2.10 -1.21 7.90
N GLY A 109 3.07 -0.87 8.73
CA GLY A 109 3.75 0.42 8.69
C GLY A 109 4.49 0.66 7.39
N LEU A 110 5.12 -0.38 6.84
CA LEU A 110 5.80 -0.28 5.55
C LEU A 110 4.80 0.02 4.43
N ALA A 111 3.65 -0.67 4.42
CA ALA A 111 2.63 -0.44 3.41
C ALA A 111 2.09 1.00 3.45
N VAL A 112 1.80 1.50 4.66
CA VAL A 112 1.32 2.87 4.82
C VAL A 112 2.39 3.88 4.42
N ARG A 113 3.63 3.64 4.80
CA ARG A 113 4.75 4.53 4.43
C ARG A 113 4.96 4.56 2.93
N ALA A 114 4.86 3.42 2.26
CA ALA A 114 4.96 3.35 0.79
C ALA A 114 3.84 4.16 0.14
N ALA A 115 2.61 4.07 0.68
CA ALA A 115 1.49 4.85 0.18
C ALA A 115 1.73 6.35 0.34
N GLN A 116 2.20 6.79 1.50
CA GLN A 116 2.49 8.20 1.74
C GLN A 116 3.61 8.70 0.82
N SER A 117 4.64 7.87 0.61
CA SER A 117 5.72 8.19 -0.31
C SER A 117 5.20 8.32 -1.75
N ALA A 118 4.23 7.48 -2.14
CA ALA A 118 3.61 7.58 -3.46
C ALA A 118 2.84 8.90 -3.62
N LEU A 119 2.12 9.32 -2.59
CA LEU A 119 1.42 10.60 -2.61
C LEU A 119 2.40 11.77 -2.68
N ASP A 120 3.51 11.69 -1.96
CA ASP A 120 4.55 12.71 -2.00
C ASP A 120 5.19 12.81 -3.40
N ASP A 121 5.42 11.67 -4.04
CA ASP A 121 5.98 11.63 -5.38
C ASP A 121 5.04 12.33 -6.36
N TRP A 122 3.74 12.04 -6.27
CA TRP A 122 2.75 12.71 -7.11
C TRP A 122 2.74 14.23 -6.86
N GLU A 123 2.80 14.65 -5.60
CA GLU A 123 2.83 16.06 -5.24
C GLU A 123 4.01 16.78 -5.89
N ARG A 124 5.18 16.14 -5.92
CA ARG A 124 6.37 16.73 -6.53
C ARG A 124 6.25 16.89 -8.04
N LYS A 125 5.42 16.06 -8.68
CA LYS A 125 5.25 16.09 -10.15
C LYS A 125 4.25 17.14 -10.63
N ARG A 126 3.42 17.64 -9.76
CA ARG A 126 2.40 18.59 -10.19
C ARG A 126 2.81 20.05 -10.07
#